data_9afce4eb33309e6074900fa071a4bfac
#
_entry.id   9afce4eb33309e6074900fa071a4bfac
#
_cell.length_a   1.000
_cell.length_b   1.000
_cell.length_c   1.000
_cell.angle_alpha   90.00
_cell.angle_beta   90.00
_cell.angle_gamma   90.00
#
_symmetry.space_group_name_H-M   'P 1'
#
loop_
_entity.id
_entity.type
_entity.pdbx_description
1 polymer ?
#
loop_
_entity_poly.entity_id
_entity_poly.type
_entity_poly.pdbx_seq_one_letter_code
_entity_poly.pdbx_strand_id
1 'polypeptide(L)'
;MGDENAGQFLRRSLNDAGVSLDAVEIAVGEPSGMALVAVDKDGNNLIIIDPGTNQNIALDSLHTVITKLPTNAVVVVEMGLPLYVIEYLFAQKEKHQFTLIFNPAPVQMGLSGEAWKAVDIVTPNANEATALTGIDVSDLKTAAQAAKVLLKLGPRSVVITLGQEGAYYCDANEAFHTPSFQVVARDTTGAGDAFNGGLSAAIAMGLPIRQAIVKASAVAAISVTRPGAQISMPLASEVEDFLNLMSRQEK
;
A
#
# COMPACT_ATOMS: atom_id res chain seq x y z
N MET A 1 7.57 -6.71 -15.73
CA MET A 1 7.24 -5.60 -16.66
C MET A 1 7.47 -6.09 -18.08
N GLY A 2 6.70 -5.56 -19.06
CA GLY A 2 6.92 -5.83 -20.46
C GLY A 2 8.17 -5.14 -21.03
N ASP A 3 8.53 -5.47 -22.25
CA ASP A 3 9.65 -4.85 -22.99
C ASP A 3 9.20 -3.69 -23.92
N GLU A 4 7.89 -3.39 -23.94
CA GLU A 4 7.29 -2.30 -24.69
C GLU A 4 7.62 -0.91 -24.10
N ASN A 5 7.17 0.15 -24.79
CA ASN A 5 7.46 1.54 -24.39
C ASN A 5 6.99 1.87 -22.94
N ALA A 6 5.86 1.31 -22.50
CA ALA A 6 5.37 1.51 -21.14
C ALA A 6 6.29 0.86 -20.12
N GLY A 7 6.70 -0.39 -20.33
CA GLY A 7 7.66 -1.09 -19.46
C GLY A 7 9.01 -0.37 -19.38
N GLN A 8 9.50 0.16 -20.51
CA GLN A 8 10.73 0.96 -20.53
C GLN A 8 10.59 2.27 -19.76
N PHE A 9 9.41 2.92 -19.85
CA PHE A 9 9.10 4.12 -19.09
C PHE A 9 9.07 3.83 -17.58
N LEU A 10 8.37 2.77 -17.16
CA LEU A 10 8.29 2.35 -15.76
C LEU A 10 9.67 2.07 -15.17
N ARG A 11 10.53 1.36 -15.92
CA ARG A 11 11.90 1.08 -15.49
C ARG A 11 12.74 2.34 -15.31
N ARG A 12 12.67 3.26 -16.24
CA ARG A 12 13.38 4.55 -16.11
C ARG A 12 12.89 5.30 -14.87
N SER A 13 11.58 5.38 -14.69
CA SER A 13 10.96 6.07 -13.56
C SER A 13 11.41 5.52 -12.19
N LEU A 14 11.48 4.18 -12.07
CA LEU A 14 11.99 3.54 -10.85
C LEU A 14 13.49 3.80 -10.65
N ASN A 15 14.29 3.69 -11.72
CA ASN A 15 15.72 3.96 -11.66
C ASN A 15 16.01 5.41 -11.27
N ASP A 16 15.29 6.37 -11.82
CA ASP A 16 15.44 7.80 -11.52
C ASP A 16 15.03 8.12 -10.07
N ALA A 17 14.12 7.32 -9.51
CA ALA A 17 13.76 7.36 -8.09
C ALA A 17 14.75 6.62 -7.17
N GLY A 18 15.82 6.02 -7.72
CA GLY A 18 16.83 5.29 -6.95
C GLY A 18 16.39 3.89 -6.49
N VAL A 19 15.32 3.34 -7.07
CA VAL A 19 14.85 1.98 -6.77
C VAL A 19 15.72 0.96 -7.51
N SER A 20 16.24 -0.07 -6.81
CA SER A 20 16.96 -1.18 -7.46
C SER A 20 16.06 -1.93 -8.44
N LEU A 21 16.59 -2.20 -9.61
CA LEU A 21 15.93 -2.98 -10.66
C LEU A 21 16.41 -4.44 -10.73
N ASP A 22 17.25 -4.88 -9.79
CA ASP A 22 17.87 -6.21 -9.81
C ASP A 22 16.84 -7.36 -9.73
N ALA A 23 15.67 -7.08 -9.10
CA ALA A 23 14.57 -8.02 -8.98
C ALA A 23 13.42 -7.74 -9.97
N VAL A 24 13.60 -6.80 -10.91
CA VAL A 24 12.56 -6.46 -11.89
C VAL A 24 12.77 -7.28 -13.15
N GLU A 25 11.90 -8.27 -13.37
CA GLU A 25 11.93 -9.10 -14.58
C GLU A 25 11.33 -8.36 -15.78
N ILE A 26 11.89 -8.67 -16.96
CA ILE A 26 11.37 -8.19 -18.24
C ILE A 26 10.78 -9.39 -18.98
N ALA A 27 9.46 -9.35 -19.18
CA ALA A 27 8.75 -10.34 -19.99
C ALA A 27 8.76 -9.89 -21.45
N VAL A 28 9.57 -10.56 -22.26
CA VAL A 28 9.75 -10.22 -23.68
C VAL A 28 8.50 -10.58 -24.47
N GLY A 29 7.96 -9.62 -25.21
CA GLY A 29 6.77 -9.81 -26.03
C GLY A 29 5.45 -9.77 -25.27
N GLU A 30 5.46 -9.49 -23.97
CA GLU A 30 4.25 -9.34 -23.15
C GLU A 30 4.07 -7.87 -22.69
N PRO A 31 2.84 -7.35 -22.62
CA PRO A 31 2.59 -5.98 -22.17
C PRO A 31 2.69 -5.86 -20.65
N SER A 32 3.18 -4.73 -20.16
CA SER A 32 3.03 -4.34 -18.76
C SER A 32 1.55 -4.19 -18.39
N GLY A 33 1.21 -4.37 -17.12
CA GLY A 33 -0.13 -4.10 -16.62
C GLY A 33 -0.55 -2.64 -16.91
N MET A 34 -1.81 -2.45 -17.25
CA MET A 34 -2.38 -1.16 -17.60
C MET A 34 -3.74 -0.96 -16.94
N ALA A 35 -4.00 0.27 -16.47
CA ALA A 35 -5.32 0.67 -16.01
C ALA A 35 -5.85 1.81 -16.88
N LEU A 36 -7.05 1.64 -17.44
CA LEU A 36 -7.80 2.70 -18.09
C LEU A 36 -8.79 3.31 -17.09
N VAL A 37 -8.59 4.57 -16.75
CA VAL A 37 -9.47 5.28 -15.82
C VAL A 37 -10.34 6.25 -16.61
N ALA A 38 -11.64 5.99 -16.64
CA ALA A 38 -12.64 6.92 -17.19
C ALA A 38 -13.29 7.68 -16.04
N VAL A 39 -13.28 9.02 -16.12
CA VAL A 39 -13.88 9.90 -15.10
C VAL A 39 -15.04 10.66 -15.75
N ASP A 40 -16.23 10.61 -15.12
CA ASP A 40 -17.38 11.38 -15.58
C ASP A 40 -17.33 12.85 -15.11
N LYS A 41 -18.30 13.65 -15.55
CA LYS A 41 -18.42 15.08 -15.18
C LYS A 41 -18.68 15.31 -13.68
N ASP A 42 -19.15 14.31 -12.97
CA ASP A 42 -19.48 14.37 -11.53
C ASP A 42 -18.32 13.84 -10.66
N GLY A 43 -17.19 13.41 -11.29
CA GLY A 43 -16.00 12.91 -10.62
C GLY A 43 -16.06 11.40 -10.30
N ASN A 44 -17.11 10.69 -10.73
CA ASN A 44 -17.16 9.23 -10.59
C ASN A 44 -16.17 8.59 -11.56
N ASN A 45 -15.49 7.54 -11.13
CA ASN A 45 -14.55 6.82 -11.98
C ASN A 45 -15.01 5.38 -12.27
N LEU A 46 -14.64 4.91 -13.46
CA LEU A 46 -14.67 3.53 -13.89
C LEU A 46 -13.24 3.13 -14.23
N ILE A 47 -12.74 2.07 -13.61
CA ILE A 47 -11.38 1.58 -13.83
C ILE A 47 -11.47 0.21 -14.50
N ILE A 48 -10.84 0.10 -15.68
CA ILE A 48 -10.67 -1.16 -16.40
C ILE A 48 -9.20 -1.53 -16.29
N ILE A 49 -8.91 -2.70 -15.73
CA ILE A 49 -7.54 -3.18 -15.49
C ILE A 49 -7.24 -4.32 -16.46
N ASP A 50 -6.18 -4.17 -17.23
CA ASP A 50 -5.48 -5.28 -17.86
C ASP A 50 -4.23 -5.59 -17.00
N PRO A 51 -4.19 -6.73 -16.33
CA PRO A 51 -3.08 -7.04 -15.43
C PRO A 51 -1.75 -7.29 -16.15
N GLY A 52 -1.76 -7.60 -17.45
CA GLY A 52 -0.55 -7.85 -18.24
C GLY A 52 0.40 -8.82 -17.55
N THR A 53 1.68 -8.48 -17.51
CA THR A 53 2.75 -9.31 -16.91
C THR A 53 2.55 -9.58 -15.40
N ASN A 54 1.67 -8.86 -14.69
CA ASN A 54 1.41 -9.11 -13.27
C ASN A 54 0.71 -10.46 -13.02
N GLN A 55 0.11 -11.07 -14.05
CA GLN A 55 -0.49 -12.41 -13.94
C GLN A 55 0.53 -13.55 -14.05
N ASN A 56 1.74 -13.27 -14.53
CA ASN A 56 2.74 -14.28 -14.91
C ASN A 56 4.00 -14.16 -14.05
N ILE A 57 3.86 -14.22 -12.73
CA ILE A 57 5.00 -14.18 -11.81
C ILE A 57 5.51 -15.60 -11.56
N ALA A 58 6.76 -15.86 -11.92
CA ALA A 58 7.41 -17.14 -11.67
C ALA A 58 7.78 -17.28 -10.17
N LEU A 59 7.29 -18.34 -9.51
CA LEU A 59 7.58 -18.58 -8.10
C LEU A 59 9.07 -18.78 -7.82
N ASP A 60 9.83 -19.35 -8.74
CA ASP A 60 11.29 -19.56 -8.58
C ASP A 60 12.03 -18.22 -8.54
N SER A 61 11.63 -17.27 -9.38
CA SER A 61 12.17 -15.92 -9.37
C SER A 61 11.82 -15.20 -8.07
N LEU A 62 10.57 -15.28 -7.66
CA LEU A 62 10.12 -14.73 -6.37
C LEU A 62 10.89 -15.36 -5.20
N HIS A 63 11.08 -16.67 -5.21
CA HIS A 63 11.89 -17.37 -4.21
C HIS A 63 13.32 -16.83 -4.15
N THR A 64 13.95 -16.65 -5.32
CA THR A 64 15.32 -16.12 -5.42
C THR A 64 15.42 -14.72 -4.81
N VAL A 65 14.41 -13.86 -5.01
CA VAL A 65 14.37 -12.53 -4.42
C VAL A 65 14.20 -12.61 -2.89
N ILE A 66 13.23 -13.41 -2.42
CA ILE A 66 12.94 -13.55 -0.99
C ILE A 66 14.17 -14.05 -0.21
N THR A 67 14.91 -15.02 -0.76
CA THR A 67 16.11 -15.57 -0.09
C THR A 67 17.25 -14.56 0.04
N LYS A 68 17.23 -13.48 -0.72
CA LYS A 68 18.23 -12.39 -0.67
C LYS A 68 17.78 -11.19 0.16
N LEU A 69 16.56 -11.20 0.71
CA LEU A 69 16.09 -10.11 1.55
C LEU A 69 16.99 -9.96 2.78
N PRO A 70 17.33 -8.72 3.17
CA PRO A 70 18.04 -8.49 4.42
C PRO A 70 17.15 -8.87 5.62
N THR A 71 17.78 -9.21 6.73
CA THR A 71 17.07 -9.43 7.99
C THR A 71 16.28 -8.17 8.36
N ASN A 72 15.02 -8.35 8.78
CA ASN A 72 14.07 -7.26 9.09
C ASN A 72 13.67 -6.40 7.88
N ALA A 73 13.77 -6.93 6.66
CA ALA A 73 13.17 -6.26 5.50
C ALA A 73 11.69 -5.97 5.73
N VAL A 74 11.19 -4.90 5.14
CA VAL A 74 9.74 -4.62 5.06
C VAL A 74 9.28 -4.94 3.65
N VAL A 75 8.36 -5.88 3.54
CA VAL A 75 7.78 -6.33 2.27
C VAL A 75 6.35 -5.79 2.19
N VAL A 76 6.08 -5.05 1.13
CA VAL A 76 4.73 -4.54 0.84
C VAL A 76 4.15 -5.33 -0.32
N VAL A 77 2.94 -5.82 -0.14
CA VAL A 77 2.22 -6.60 -1.16
C VAL A 77 0.85 -6.00 -1.37
N GLU A 78 0.47 -5.86 -2.62
CA GLU A 78 -0.85 -5.43 -3.05
C GLU A 78 -1.62 -6.63 -3.61
N MET A 79 -2.96 -6.60 -3.53
CA MET A 79 -3.80 -7.75 -3.87
C MET A 79 -4.11 -7.87 -5.38
N GLY A 80 -3.50 -7.07 -6.24
CA GLY A 80 -3.61 -7.19 -7.71
C GLY A 80 -2.82 -8.34 -8.30
N LEU A 81 -2.04 -9.05 -7.49
CA LEU A 81 -1.30 -10.25 -7.88
C LEU A 81 -2.19 -11.50 -7.84
N PRO A 82 -1.87 -12.57 -8.57
CA PRO A 82 -2.54 -13.86 -8.43
C PRO A 82 -2.45 -14.38 -6.99
N LEU A 83 -3.54 -14.92 -6.44
CA LEU A 83 -3.58 -15.38 -5.05
C LEU A 83 -2.50 -16.42 -4.72
N TYR A 84 -2.15 -17.31 -5.67
CA TYR A 84 -1.09 -18.29 -5.45
C TYR A 84 0.29 -17.65 -5.22
N VAL A 85 0.55 -16.49 -5.83
CA VAL A 85 1.80 -15.73 -5.63
C VAL A 85 1.80 -15.10 -4.23
N ILE A 86 0.67 -14.50 -3.85
CA ILE A 86 0.49 -13.88 -2.52
C ILE A 86 0.64 -14.92 -1.42
N GLU A 87 -0.06 -16.06 -1.53
CA GLU A 87 0.01 -17.14 -0.56
C GLU A 87 1.40 -17.74 -0.45
N TYR A 88 2.08 -17.92 -1.58
CA TYR A 88 3.46 -18.39 -1.60
C TYR A 88 4.38 -17.43 -0.84
N LEU A 89 4.31 -16.11 -1.14
CA LEU A 89 5.11 -15.10 -0.46
C LEU A 89 4.84 -15.10 1.05
N PHE A 90 3.57 -15.13 1.45
CA PHE A 90 3.16 -15.08 2.85
C PHE A 90 3.66 -16.31 3.63
N ALA A 91 3.66 -17.49 3.00
CA ALA A 91 4.22 -18.72 3.58
C ALA A 91 5.75 -18.65 3.81
N GLN A 92 6.46 -17.76 3.11
CA GLN A 92 7.91 -17.59 3.30
C GLN A 92 8.26 -16.67 4.50
N LYS A 93 7.29 -15.94 5.04
CA LYS A 93 7.52 -14.90 6.05
C LYS A 93 8.26 -15.38 7.29
N GLU A 94 7.79 -16.46 7.90
CA GLU A 94 8.41 -16.98 9.14
C GLU A 94 9.85 -17.42 8.91
N LYS A 95 10.11 -18.05 7.77
CA LYS A 95 11.45 -18.53 7.41
C LYS A 95 12.44 -17.40 7.18
N HIS A 96 12.00 -16.31 6.57
CA HIS A 96 12.86 -15.19 6.15
C HIS A 96 12.74 -13.95 7.03
N GLN A 97 11.86 -13.96 8.05
CA GLN A 97 11.74 -12.97 9.13
C GLN A 97 11.59 -11.51 8.64
N PHE A 98 10.82 -11.28 7.58
CA PHE A 98 10.48 -9.94 7.13
C PHE A 98 9.18 -9.43 7.77
N THR A 99 9.01 -8.11 7.83
CA THR A 99 7.73 -7.49 8.19
C THR A 99 6.86 -7.44 6.93
N LEU A 100 5.61 -7.93 7.02
CA LEU A 100 4.67 -8.00 5.91
C LEU A 100 3.56 -6.96 6.06
N ILE A 101 3.54 -5.98 5.15
CA ILE A 101 2.45 -5.04 4.99
C ILE A 101 1.61 -5.49 3.79
N PHE A 102 0.33 -5.68 4.00
CA PHE A 102 -0.59 -6.13 2.97
C PHE A 102 -1.65 -5.07 2.67
N ASN A 103 -1.63 -4.56 1.44
CA ASN A 103 -2.67 -3.69 0.92
C ASN A 103 -3.68 -4.54 0.13
N PRO A 104 -4.93 -4.74 0.63
CA PRO A 104 -5.92 -5.60 0.00
C PRO A 104 -6.66 -4.89 -1.16
N ALA A 105 -5.93 -4.29 -2.07
CA ALA A 105 -6.40 -3.54 -3.22
C ALA A 105 -5.91 -4.17 -4.54
N PRO A 106 -6.80 -4.38 -5.55
CA PRO A 106 -8.24 -4.45 -5.40
C PRO A 106 -8.66 -5.69 -4.60
N VAL A 107 -9.76 -5.61 -3.86
CA VAL A 107 -10.21 -6.75 -3.04
C VAL A 107 -10.48 -7.98 -3.91
N GLN A 108 -9.82 -9.08 -3.59
CA GLN A 108 -10.09 -10.41 -4.14
C GLN A 108 -10.52 -11.35 -3.00
N MET A 109 -11.50 -12.18 -3.28
CA MET A 109 -11.95 -13.22 -2.34
C MET A 109 -11.11 -14.49 -2.52
N GLY A 110 -10.96 -15.28 -1.44
CA GLY A 110 -10.32 -16.59 -1.52
C GLY A 110 -8.93 -16.71 -0.91
N LEU A 111 -8.37 -15.62 -0.35
CA LEU A 111 -7.13 -15.72 0.43
C LEU A 111 -7.36 -16.61 1.66
N SER A 112 -6.47 -17.58 1.88
CA SER A 112 -6.61 -18.56 2.97
C SER A 112 -6.45 -17.93 4.34
N GLY A 113 -7.06 -18.55 5.38
CA GLY A 113 -6.91 -18.09 6.76
C GLY A 113 -5.46 -18.14 7.25
N GLU A 114 -4.66 -19.07 6.76
CA GLU A 114 -3.23 -19.14 7.10
C GLU A 114 -2.45 -17.96 6.48
N ALA A 115 -2.81 -17.55 5.25
CA ALA A 115 -2.21 -16.37 4.64
C ALA A 115 -2.51 -15.11 5.45
N TRP A 116 -3.76 -14.93 5.91
CA TRP A 116 -4.10 -13.78 6.77
C TRP A 116 -3.30 -13.73 8.06
N LYS A 117 -2.99 -14.86 8.68
CA LYS A 117 -2.18 -14.93 9.91
C LYS A 117 -0.71 -14.51 9.70
N ALA A 118 -0.21 -14.60 8.48
CA ALA A 118 1.14 -14.16 8.15
C ALA A 118 1.29 -12.63 8.11
N VAL A 119 0.19 -11.89 7.97
CA VAL A 119 0.20 -10.43 7.78
C VAL A 119 0.50 -9.72 9.10
N ASP A 120 1.51 -8.82 9.11
CA ASP A 120 1.78 -7.98 10.26
C ASP A 120 0.87 -6.75 10.28
N ILE A 121 0.69 -6.10 9.14
CA ILE A 121 -0.15 -4.91 9.02
C ILE A 121 -1.00 -5.04 7.75
N VAL A 122 -2.31 -5.01 7.88
CA VAL A 122 -3.21 -4.88 6.73
C VAL A 122 -3.69 -3.43 6.61
N THR A 123 -3.69 -2.90 5.37
CA THR A 123 -3.93 -1.46 5.13
C THR A 123 -5.09 -1.20 4.15
N PRO A 124 -6.31 -1.65 4.41
CA PRO A 124 -7.44 -1.35 3.55
C PRO A 124 -7.84 0.13 3.64
N ASN A 125 -8.41 0.66 2.56
CA ASN A 125 -9.22 1.87 2.64
C ASN A 125 -10.65 1.56 3.13
N ALA A 126 -11.51 2.58 3.30
CA ALA A 126 -12.89 2.41 3.78
C ALA A 126 -13.70 1.44 2.90
N ASN A 127 -13.58 1.54 1.57
CA ASN A 127 -14.31 0.69 0.63
C ASN A 127 -13.82 -0.77 0.69
N GLU A 128 -12.52 -0.97 0.76
CA GLU A 128 -11.90 -2.29 0.89
C GLU A 128 -12.26 -2.94 2.23
N ALA A 129 -12.22 -2.16 3.32
CA ALA A 129 -12.65 -2.63 4.63
C ALA A 129 -14.13 -3.01 4.62
N THR A 130 -14.98 -2.25 3.95
CA THR A 130 -16.41 -2.57 3.74
C THR A 130 -16.55 -3.89 2.99
N ALA A 131 -15.85 -4.05 1.87
CA ALA A 131 -15.92 -5.26 1.04
C ALA A 131 -15.44 -6.51 1.79
N LEU A 132 -14.38 -6.40 2.60
CA LEU A 132 -13.81 -7.52 3.36
C LEU A 132 -14.64 -7.89 4.59
N THR A 133 -15.35 -6.93 5.21
CA THR A 133 -16.03 -7.16 6.49
C THR A 133 -17.55 -7.20 6.39
N GLY A 134 -18.13 -6.66 5.32
CA GLY A 134 -19.56 -6.42 5.20
C GLY A 134 -20.09 -5.27 6.06
N ILE A 135 -19.21 -4.52 6.75
CA ILE A 135 -19.58 -3.34 7.55
C ILE A 135 -19.37 -2.10 6.69
N ASP A 136 -20.40 -1.30 6.50
CA ASP A 136 -20.30 -0.01 5.80
C ASP A 136 -19.45 0.96 6.62
N VAL A 137 -18.21 1.21 6.14
CA VAL A 137 -17.21 2.06 6.83
C VAL A 137 -17.38 3.49 6.36
N SER A 138 -18.13 4.27 7.14
CA SER A 138 -18.43 5.67 6.85
C SER A 138 -17.97 6.67 7.93
N ASP A 139 -17.50 6.17 9.07
CA ASP A 139 -17.01 6.97 10.20
C ASP A 139 -16.00 6.19 11.06
N LEU A 140 -15.44 6.85 12.07
CA LEU A 140 -14.49 6.22 13.01
C LEU A 140 -15.09 5.05 13.79
N LYS A 141 -16.40 5.09 14.09
CA LYS A 141 -17.07 4.04 14.85
C LYS A 141 -17.19 2.76 14.00
N THR A 142 -17.62 2.89 12.76
CA THR A 142 -17.74 1.78 11.81
C THR A 142 -16.36 1.27 11.39
N ALA A 143 -15.34 2.15 11.25
CA ALA A 143 -13.95 1.76 11.06
C ALA A 143 -13.43 0.90 12.22
N ALA A 144 -13.73 1.28 13.47
CA ALA A 144 -13.36 0.49 14.65
C ALA A 144 -14.05 -0.89 14.68
N GLN A 145 -15.28 -0.99 14.20
CA GLN A 145 -15.98 -2.28 14.07
C GLN A 145 -15.35 -3.15 12.99
N ALA A 146 -15.09 -2.58 11.80
CA ALA A 146 -14.46 -3.26 10.69
C ALA A 146 -13.04 -3.74 11.06
N ALA A 147 -12.24 -2.92 11.73
CA ALA A 147 -10.90 -3.30 12.19
C ALA A 147 -10.92 -4.53 13.10
N LYS A 148 -11.89 -4.63 14.02
CA LYS A 148 -12.06 -5.81 14.88
C LYS A 148 -12.45 -7.08 14.11
N VAL A 149 -13.21 -6.94 13.02
CA VAL A 149 -13.53 -8.08 12.14
C VAL A 149 -12.29 -8.50 11.35
N LEU A 150 -11.54 -7.55 10.80
CA LEU A 150 -10.29 -7.82 10.09
C LEU A 150 -9.25 -8.50 10.98
N LEU A 151 -9.07 -8.08 12.23
CA LEU A 151 -8.17 -8.74 13.17
C LEU A 151 -8.51 -10.22 13.40
N LYS A 152 -9.81 -10.58 13.34
CA LYS A 152 -10.24 -12.00 13.48
C LYS A 152 -9.87 -12.86 12.27
N LEU A 153 -9.55 -12.27 11.13
CA LEU A 153 -9.03 -13.00 9.97
C LEU A 153 -7.61 -13.50 10.23
N GLY A 154 -6.84 -12.81 11.09
CA GLY A 154 -5.53 -13.26 11.52
C GLY A 154 -4.39 -12.24 11.53
N PRO A 155 -4.47 -11.06 10.85
CA PRO A 155 -3.36 -10.10 10.84
C PRO A 155 -3.08 -9.58 12.26
N ARG A 156 -1.83 -9.19 12.51
CA ARG A 156 -1.43 -8.67 13.83
C ARG A 156 -1.98 -7.28 14.10
N SER A 157 -2.11 -6.47 13.07
CA SER A 157 -2.66 -5.13 13.17
C SER A 157 -3.37 -4.69 11.89
N VAL A 158 -4.22 -3.69 12.03
CA VAL A 158 -5.04 -3.11 10.95
C VAL A 158 -4.86 -1.61 10.94
N VAL A 159 -4.66 -1.03 9.77
CA VAL A 159 -4.71 0.42 9.54
C VAL A 159 -5.76 0.68 8.47
N ILE A 160 -6.91 1.23 8.83
CA ILE A 160 -7.94 1.62 7.85
C ILE A 160 -7.71 3.07 7.47
N THR A 161 -7.44 3.34 6.19
CA THR A 161 -7.34 4.72 5.68
C THR A 161 -8.74 5.26 5.36
N LEU A 162 -9.03 6.47 5.86
CA LEU A 162 -10.35 7.11 5.84
C LEU A 162 -10.35 8.43 5.05
N GLY A 163 -9.43 8.57 4.10
CA GLY A 163 -9.28 9.79 3.30
C GLY A 163 -9.07 11.02 4.16
N GLN A 164 -9.98 11.99 4.06
CA GLN A 164 -9.90 13.25 4.81
C GLN A 164 -10.06 13.08 6.33
N GLU A 165 -10.64 11.97 6.79
CA GLU A 165 -10.74 11.64 8.22
C GLU A 165 -9.43 11.05 8.78
N GLY A 166 -8.43 10.76 7.92
CA GLY A 166 -7.13 10.23 8.35
C GLY A 166 -7.04 8.71 8.35
N ALA A 167 -6.53 8.11 9.43
CA ALA A 167 -6.34 6.67 9.54
C ALA A 167 -6.72 6.14 10.92
N TYR A 168 -7.34 4.97 10.96
CA TYR A 168 -7.67 4.26 12.19
C TYR A 168 -6.78 3.02 12.34
N TYR A 169 -6.03 2.95 13.43
CA TYR A 169 -5.18 1.82 13.80
C TYR A 169 -5.85 0.96 14.86
N CYS A 170 -5.66 -0.35 14.77
CA CYS A 170 -6.07 -1.29 15.80
C CYS A 170 -5.16 -2.53 15.79
N ASP A 171 -4.72 -2.96 16.97
CA ASP A 171 -4.11 -4.27 17.23
C ASP A 171 -4.76 -4.93 18.46
N ALA A 172 -4.12 -5.96 19.02
CA ALA A 172 -4.60 -6.64 20.21
C ALA A 172 -4.51 -5.80 21.50
N ASN A 173 -3.66 -4.77 21.53
CA ASN A 173 -3.29 -4.02 22.73
C ASN A 173 -3.85 -2.60 22.73
N GLU A 174 -3.89 -1.95 21.56
CA GLU A 174 -4.31 -0.57 21.43
C GLU A 174 -5.11 -0.30 20.16
N ALA A 175 -5.86 0.77 20.20
CA ALA A 175 -6.50 1.35 19.03
C ALA A 175 -6.47 2.87 19.13
N PHE A 176 -6.25 3.54 18.00
CA PHE A 176 -6.22 4.99 17.95
C PHE A 176 -6.55 5.52 16.55
N HIS A 177 -6.94 6.77 16.51
CA HIS A 177 -7.15 7.55 15.30
C HIS A 177 -5.99 8.52 15.11
N THR A 178 -5.52 8.65 13.89
CA THR A 178 -4.59 9.68 13.43
C THR A 178 -5.34 10.56 12.44
N PRO A 179 -5.61 11.83 12.76
CA PRO A 179 -6.29 12.74 11.83
C PRO A 179 -5.43 13.00 10.58
N SER A 180 -6.10 13.32 9.47
CA SER A 180 -5.39 13.71 8.24
C SER A 180 -4.79 15.10 8.35
N PHE A 181 -3.76 15.37 7.56
CA PHE A 181 -3.29 16.73 7.34
C PHE A 181 -4.25 17.46 6.40
N GLN A 182 -4.62 18.69 6.78
CA GLN A 182 -5.51 19.50 5.96
C GLN A 182 -4.77 20.09 4.76
N VAL A 183 -5.08 19.60 3.59
CA VAL A 183 -4.48 20.02 2.31
C VAL A 183 -5.56 20.19 1.24
N VAL A 184 -5.26 20.96 0.20
CA VAL A 184 -6.13 21.06 -0.97
C VAL A 184 -5.80 19.94 -1.93
N ALA A 185 -6.62 18.88 -1.94
CA ALA A 185 -6.44 17.77 -2.86
C ALA A 185 -6.71 18.21 -4.32
N ARG A 186 -5.83 17.78 -5.24
CA ARG A 186 -5.96 17.94 -6.68
C ARG A 186 -6.25 16.61 -7.37
N ASP A 187 -5.58 15.55 -6.92
CA ASP A 187 -5.70 14.22 -7.48
C ASP A 187 -5.42 13.19 -6.38
N THR A 188 -6.35 12.28 -6.14
CA THR A 188 -6.22 11.26 -5.11
C THR A 188 -5.65 9.94 -5.64
N THR A 189 -5.30 9.89 -6.93
CA THR A 189 -4.69 8.71 -7.55
C THR A 189 -3.37 8.37 -6.87
N GLY A 190 -3.23 7.12 -6.43
CA GLY A 190 -2.01 6.67 -5.75
C GLY A 190 -1.87 7.11 -4.28
N ALA A 191 -2.89 7.73 -3.67
CA ALA A 191 -2.82 8.13 -2.25
C ALA A 191 -2.60 6.95 -1.32
N GLY A 192 -3.23 5.79 -1.60
CA GLY A 192 -3.02 4.54 -0.89
C GLY A 192 -1.59 4.01 -1.05
N ASP A 193 -1.04 4.08 -2.27
CA ASP A 193 0.34 3.69 -2.56
C ASP A 193 1.34 4.60 -1.83
N ALA A 194 1.09 5.91 -1.83
CA ALA A 194 1.87 6.90 -1.09
C ALA A 194 1.85 6.62 0.42
N PHE A 195 0.67 6.31 0.98
CA PHE A 195 0.53 5.93 2.38
C PHE A 195 1.33 4.65 2.69
N ASN A 196 1.15 3.59 1.91
CA ASN A 196 1.86 2.32 2.11
C ASN A 196 3.39 2.47 1.94
N GLY A 197 3.84 3.26 0.97
CA GLY A 197 5.25 3.61 0.79
C GLY A 197 5.82 4.34 2.00
N GLY A 198 5.12 5.37 2.48
CA GLY A 198 5.50 6.12 3.69
C GLY A 198 5.51 5.26 4.95
N LEU A 199 4.50 4.39 5.13
CA LEU A 199 4.40 3.47 6.25
C LEU A 199 5.56 2.47 6.26
N SER A 200 5.81 1.84 5.13
CA SER A 200 6.89 0.85 4.99
C SER A 200 8.27 1.46 5.24
N ALA A 201 8.54 2.64 4.68
CA ALA A 201 9.79 3.36 4.90
C ALA A 201 9.97 3.73 6.39
N ALA A 202 8.91 4.22 7.05
CA ALA A 202 8.96 4.58 8.47
C ALA A 202 9.21 3.36 9.37
N ILE A 203 8.57 2.23 9.08
CA ILE A 203 8.79 0.96 9.80
C ILE A 203 10.20 0.44 9.56
N ALA A 204 10.72 0.50 8.33
CA ALA A 204 12.07 0.10 8.00
C ALA A 204 13.13 0.95 8.73
N MET A 205 12.82 2.22 9.03
CA MET A 205 13.64 3.11 9.87
C MET A 205 13.50 2.82 11.37
N GLY A 206 12.65 1.88 11.79
CA GLY A 206 12.42 1.53 13.20
C GLY A 206 11.52 2.51 13.96
N LEU A 207 10.74 3.34 13.28
CA LEU A 207 9.81 4.25 13.95
C LEU A 207 8.66 3.48 14.63
N PRO A 208 8.23 3.90 15.83
CA PRO A 208 7.02 3.39 16.45
C PRO A 208 5.80 3.57 15.56
N ILE A 209 4.83 2.64 15.63
CA ILE A 209 3.68 2.59 14.71
C ILE A 209 2.90 3.91 14.63
N ARG A 210 2.73 4.63 15.75
CA ARG A 210 2.06 5.93 15.76
C ARG A 210 2.79 6.96 14.90
N GLN A 211 4.12 7.03 15.02
CA GLN A 211 4.94 7.92 14.21
C GLN A 211 5.00 7.48 12.74
N ALA A 212 5.04 6.17 12.51
CA ALA A 212 5.01 5.62 11.16
C ALA A 212 3.71 5.98 10.42
N ILE A 213 2.55 5.90 11.08
CA ILE A 213 1.26 6.29 10.50
C ILE A 213 1.20 7.80 10.25
N VAL A 214 1.70 8.64 11.17
CA VAL A 214 1.79 10.10 10.94
C VAL A 214 2.66 10.41 9.72
N LYS A 215 3.82 9.77 9.59
CA LYS A 215 4.71 9.95 8.43
C LYS A 215 4.06 9.46 7.14
N ALA A 216 3.38 8.31 7.16
CA ALA A 216 2.60 7.78 6.03
C ALA A 216 1.49 8.75 5.60
N SER A 217 0.77 9.32 6.57
CA SER A 217 -0.27 10.31 6.32
C SER A 217 0.28 11.60 5.70
N ALA A 218 1.48 12.03 6.10
CA ALA A 218 2.15 13.19 5.50
C ALA A 218 2.55 12.90 4.02
N VAL A 219 3.10 11.72 3.74
CA VAL A 219 3.42 11.30 2.36
C VAL A 219 2.17 11.31 1.48
N ALA A 220 1.07 10.72 1.96
CA ALA A 220 -0.20 10.72 1.25
C ALA A 220 -0.78 12.13 1.09
N ALA A 221 -0.71 12.98 2.11
CA ALA A 221 -1.19 14.35 2.05
C ALA A 221 -0.44 15.19 1.01
N ILE A 222 0.87 15.05 0.90
CA ILE A 222 1.67 15.73 -0.12
C ILE A 222 1.30 15.19 -1.52
N SER A 223 1.19 13.88 -1.70
CA SER A 223 0.91 13.28 -2.99
C SER A 223 -0.42 13.77 -3.58
N VAL A 224 -1.48 13.84 -2.78
CA VAL A 224 -2.80 14.29 -3.28
C VAL A 224 -2.85 15.77 -3.68
N THR A 225 -1.85 16.59 -3.36
CA THR A 225 -1.74 17.98 -3.82
C THR A 225 -1.21 18.10 -5.25
N ARG A 226 -0.75 16.98 -5.84
CA ARG A 226 -0.08 16.90 -7.15
C ARG A 226 -0.85 15.98 -8.08
N PRO A 227 -0.84 16.23 -9.40
CA PRO A 227 -1.49 15.35 -10.36
C PRO A 227 -0.68 14.06 -10.57
N GLY A 228 -1.39 12.97 -10.86
CA GLY A 228 -0.80 11.66 -11.21
C GLY A 228 -0.41 10.80 -10.01
N ALA A 229 -0.07 9.55 -10.27
CA ALA A 229 0.30 8.57 -9.26
C ALA A 229 1.80 8.64 -8.91
N GLN A 230 2.66 7.97 -9.67
CA GLN A 230 4.09 7.88 -9.37
C GLN A 230 4.80 9.24 -9.32
N ILE A 231 4.43 10.16 -10.22
CA ILE A 231 5.03 11.51 -10.29
C ILE A 231 4.61 12.43 -9.13
N SER A 232 3.55 12.07 -8.39
CA SER A 232 3.08 12.84 -7.23
C SER A 232 3.84 12.50 -5.94
N MET A 233 4.58 11.40 -5.92
CA MET A 233 5.28 10.91 -4.72
C MET A 233 6.34 11.91 -4.26
N PRO A 234 6.33 12.30 -2.96
CA PRO A 234 7.28 13.25 -2.43
C PRO A 234 8.65 12.63 -2.17
N LEU A 235 9.69 13.47 -2.21
CA LEU A 235 11.00 13.12 -1.69
C LEU A 235 10.99 13.11 -0.14
N ALA A 236 11.93 12.37 0.47
CA ALA A 236 12.04 12.29 1.93
C ALA A 236 12.23 13.66 2.58
N SER A 237 13.03 14.56 1.96
CA SER A 237 13.22 15.94 2.43
C SER A 237 11.93 16.76 2.43
N GLU A 238 11.09 16.60 1.42
CA GLU A 238 9.81 17.31 1.36
C GLU A 238 8.86 16.86 2.48
N VAL A 239 8.91 15.57 2.84
CA VAL A 239 8.11 15.03 3.95
C VAL A 239 8.57 15.59 5.28
N GLU A 240 9.89 15.67 5.51
CA GLU A 240 10.45 16.26 6.74
C GLU A 240 10.11 17.76 6.86
N ASP A 241 10.23 18.51 5.77
CA ASP A 241 9.87 19.93 5.74
C ASP A 241 8.38 20.14 6.01
N PHE A 242 7.52 19.30 5.42
CA PHE A 242 6.07 19.35 5.65
C PHE A 242 5.73 19.07 7.11
N LEU A 243 6.28 18.02 7.71
CA LEU A 243 6.05 17.69 9.12
C LEU A 243 6.55 18.80 10.06
N ASN A 244 7.70 19.40 9.78
CA ASN A 244 8.23 20.52 10.53
C ASN A 244 7.32 21.75 10.44
N LEU A 245 6.73 22.03 9.28
CA LEU A 245 5.80 23.13 9.10
C LEU A 245 4.52 22.91 9.92
N MET A 246 3.92 21.71 9.82
CA MET A 246 2.67 21.37 10.53
C MET A 246 2.85 21.45 12.06
N SER A 247 3.97 20.95 12.60
CA SER A 247 4.25 20.99 14.04
C SER A 247 4.42 22.41 14.61
N ARG A 248 4.69 23.42 13.76
CA ARG A 248 4.77 24.82 14.15
C ARG A 248 3.42 25.52 14.17
N GLN A 249 2.42 25.00 13.43
CA GLN A 249 1.07 25.57 13.38
C GLN A 249 0.20 25.12 14.55
N GLU A 250 0.58 24.04 15.23
CA GLU A 250 -0.13 23.50 16.40
C GLU A 250 0.32 24.14 17.74
N LYS A 251 1.33 25.02 17.70
CA LYS A 251 1.84 25.78 18.85
C LYS A 251 1.33 27.21 18.87
#